data_84dcf3922d27cbff73b5538a96372672
#
_entry.id   84dcf3922d27cbff73b5538a96372672
#
_cell.length_a   1.000
_cell.length_b   1.000
_cell.length_c   1.000
_cell.angle_alpha   90.00
_cell.angle_beta   90.00
_cell.angle_gamma   90.00
#
_symmetry.space_group_name_H-M   'P 1'
#
loop_
_entity.id
_entity.type
_entity.pdbx_description
1 polymer ?
#
loop_
_entity_poly.entity_id
_entity_poly.type
_entity_poly.pdbx_seq_one_letter_code
_entity_poly.pdbx_strand_id
1 'polypeptide(L)'
;QSKPLALPAGRAMKMLEEGSLAVMVGMSETAERAQFNYFVGPHHMERMVVVGRRELAHKVADLSELLRLPGLISITEGAYYGPRWQLLLQQEPALQQRLFYASGNQQKLAMLASERVAASLEDEAIVDELLLQDDLGRRYVKLLVIHENPVYFAFSRRAVSEELYQLLQYHWLQMLQSGEVERIRQAQ
;
A
#
# COMPACT_ATOMS: atom_id res chain seq x y z
N GLN A 1 -27.15 0.09 2.60
CA GLN A 1 -26.29 0.29 1.41
C GLN A 1 -24.95 0.82 1.86
N SER A 2 -23.86 0.14 1.51
CA SER A 2 -22.51 0.66 1.71
C SER A 2 -22.24 1.82 0.75
N LYS A 3 -21.67 2.91 1.26
CA LYS A 3 -21.32 4.08 0.46
C LYS A 3 -19.78 4.17 0.39
N PRO A 4 -19.19 3.98 -0.79
CA PRO A 4 -17.73 4.10 -0.92
C PRO A 4 -17.29 5.55 -0.68
N LEU A 5 -16.17 5.69 0.07
CA LEU A 5 -15.54 6.96 0.34
C LEU A 5 -14.08 6.90 -0.11
N ALA A 6 -13.66 7.85 -0.93
CA ALA A 6 -12.25 8.04 -1.24
C ALA A 6 -11.60 8.89 -0.13
N LEU A 7 -10.70 8.31 0.64
CA LEU A 7 -10.03 8.94 1.77
C LEU A 7 -8.51 8.73 1.67
N PRO A 8 -7.69 9.68 2.14
CA PRO A 8 -6.28 9.42 2.39
C PRO A 8 -6.11 8.24 3.35
N ALA A 9 -5.13 7.36 3.08
CA ALA A 9 -4.96 6.10 3.83
C ALA A 9 -4.81 6.31 5.35
N GLY A 10 -3.97 7.25 5.77
CA GLY A 10 -3.78 7.57 7.20
C GLY A 10 -5.07 8.03 7.89
N ARG A 11 -5.90 8.85 7.20
CA ARG A 11 -7.21 9.26 7.71
C ARG A 11 -8.19 8.09 7.79
N ALA A 12 -8.23 7.25 6.75
CA ALA A 12 -9.10 6.07 6.73
C ALA A 12 -8.77 5.10 7.88
N MET A 13 -7.48 4.87 8.15
CA MET A 13 -7.03 4.03 9.26
C MET A 13 -7.46 4.58 10.62
N LYS A 14 -7.28 5.88 10.84
CA LYS A 14 -7.72 6.52 12.08
C LYS A 14 -9.24 6.41 12.27
N MET A 15 -10.02 6.65 11.23
CA MET A 15 -11.48 6.51 11.27
C MET A 15 -11.92 5.06 11.52
N LEU A 16 -11.17 4.08 11.00
CA LEU A 16 -11.41 2.67 11.23
C LEU A 16 -11.13 2.30 12.71
N GLU A 17 -10.03 2.78 13.28
CA GLU A 17 -9.69 2.60 14.70
C GLU A 17 -10.73 3.24 15.63
N GLU A 18 -11.21 4.43 15.28
CA GLU A 18 -12.26 5.15 16.03
C GLU A 18 -13.65 4.55 15.88
N GLY A 19 -13.88 3.70 14.84
CA GLY A 19 -15.17 3.09 14.52
C GLY A 19 -16.11 3.97 13.69
N SER A 20 -15.64 5.13 13.22
CA SER A 20 -16.41 6.02 12.32
C SER A 20 -16.37 5.58 10.86
N LEU A 21 -15.44 4.68 10.51
CA LEU A 21 -15.40 3.92 9.27
C LEU A 21 -15.56 2.43 9.60
N ALA A 22 -16.48 1.74 8.94
CA ALA A 22 -16.75 0.33 9.22
C ALA A 22 -15.77 -0.62 8.53
N VAL A 23 -15.31 -0.29 7.30
CA VAL A 23 -14.46 -1.16 6.49
C VAL A 23 -13.48 -0.36 5.65
N MET A 24 -12.27 -0.89 5.50
CA MET A 24 -11.25 -0.43 4.56
C MET A 24 -10.80 -1.62 3.72
N VAL A 25 -10.60 -1.37 2.42
CA VAL A 25 -10.14 -2.38 1.45
C VAL A 25 -8.64 -2.23 1.22
N GLY A 26 -7.93 -3.33 1.00
CA GLY A 26 -6.50 -3.30 0.68
C GLY A 26 -5.60 -3.03 1.89
N MET A 27 -5.96 -3.56 3.05
CA MET A 27 -5.14 -3.42 4.26
C MET A 27 -4.27 -4.65 4.49
N SER A 28 -2.96 -4.43 4.61
CA SER A 28 -2.03 -5.44 5.11
C SER A 28 -2.32 -5.74 6.59
N GLU A 29 -2.37 -7.01 6.96
CA GLU A 29 -2.51 -7.42 8.36
C GLU A 29 -1.17 -7.26 9.08
N THR A 30 -1.19 -6.58 10.23
CA THR A 30 -0.07 -6.50 11.17
C THR A 30 -0.59 -6.70 12.59
N ALA A 31 0.28 -7.11 13.53
CA ALA A 31 -0.09 -7.30 14.93
C ALA A 31 -0.70 -6.02 15.56
N GLU A 32 -0.20 -4.84 15.18
CA GLU A 32 -0.74 -3.56 15.62
C GLU A 32 -2.16 -3.33 15.09
N ARG A 33 -2.36 -3.51 13.78
CA ARG A 33 -3.66 -3.30 13.13
C ARG A 33 -4.72 -4.32 13.57
N ALA A 34 -4.32 -5.55 13.90
CA ALA A 34 -5.21 -6.59 14.40
C ALA A 34 -5.82 -6.28 15.77
N GLN A 35 -5.24 -5.35 16.54
CA GLN A 35 -5.82 -4.89 17.81
C GLN A 35 -7.14 -4.14 17.60
N PHE A 36 -7.30 -3.45 16.47
CA PHE A 36 -8.45 -2.59 16.17
C PHE A 36 -9.36 -3.15 15.08
N ASN A 37 -8.90 -4.15 14.33
CA ASN A 37 -9.58 -4.64 13.14
C ASN A 37 -9.76 -6.16 13.14
N TYR A 38 -10.84 -6.60 12.51
CA TYR A 38 -11.02 -7.94 11.98
C TYR A 38 -10.56 -7.96 10.51
N PHE A 39 -9.98 -9.07 10.06
CA PHE A 39 -9.50 -9.22 8.68
C PHE A 39 -10.27 -10.33 7.98
N VAL A 40 -10.85 -10.03 6.79
CA VAL A 40 -11.50 -10.98 5.91
C VAL A 40 -10.76 -11.01 4.58
N GLY A 41 -10.32 -12.16 4.16
CA GLY A 41 -9.50 -12.29 2.95
C GLY A 41 -8.53 -13.47 3.02
N PRO A 42 -7.37 -13.39 2.33
CA PRO A 42 -6.93 -12.25 1.52
C PRO A 42 -7.70 -12.09 0.22
N HIS A 43 -7.84 -10.86 -0.26
CA HIS A 43 -8.49 -10.62 -1.54
C HIS A 43 -7.50 -10.47 -2.71
N HIS A 44 -6.24 -10.07 -2.48
CA HIS A 44 -5.14 -10.17 -3.45
C HIS A 44 -3.77 -10.09 -2.76
N MET A 45 -2.72 -10.31 -3.56
CA MET A 45 -1.32 -10.10 -3.16
C MET A 45 -0.88 -8.71 -3.62
N GLU A 46 -0.47 -7.86 -2.68
CA GLU A 46 0.11 -6.55 -2.94
C GLU A 46 1.64 -6.68 -3.06
N ARG A 47 2.23 -6.00 -4.01
CA ARG A 47 3.69 -5.90 -4.15
C ARG A 47 4.12 -4.44 -4.05
N MET A 48 4.87 -4.12 -3.02
CA MET A 48 5.43 -2.79 -2.84
C MET A 48 6.77 -2.68 -3.56
N VAL A 49 6.91 -1.66 -4.39
CA VAL A 49 8.10 -1.43 -5.21
C VAL A 49 8.67 -0.03 -4.97
N VAL A 50 9.95 0.12 -5.25
CA VAL A 50 10.58 1.41 -5.43
C VAL A 50 10.50 1.79 -6.90
N VAL A 51 9.93 2.95 -7.22
CA VAL A 51 9.96 3.54 -8.55
C VAL A 51 10.86 4.77 -8.54
N GLY A 52 11.68 4.91 -9.56
CA GLY A 52 12.60 6.04 -9.71
C GLY A 52 13.04 6.24 -11.15
N ARG A 53 13.91 7.23 -11.39
CA ARG A 53 14.40 7.50 -12.74
C ARG A 53 15.16 6.30 -13.30
N ARG A 54 15.03 6.05 -14.60
CA ARG A 54 15.62 4.92 -15.32
C ARG A 54 17.15 4.84 -15.15
N GLU A 55 17.83 5.95 -15.02
CA GLU A 55 19.28 6.02 -14.78
C GLU A 55 19.72 5.48 -13.40
N LEU A 56 18.75 5.26 -12.51
CA LEU A 56 18.98 4.65 -11.19
C LEU A 56 18.84 3.12 -11.21
N ALA A 57 18.41 2.52 -12.31
CA ALA A 57 18.12 1.08 -12.42
C ALA A 57 19.28 0.17 -12.00
N HIS A 58 20.54 0.62 -12.19
CA HIS A 58 21.73 -0.12 -11.80
C HIS A 58 22.34 0.34 -10.47
N LYS A 59 21.71 1.31 -9.80
CA LYS A 59 22.20 1.91 -8.55
C LYS A 59 21.39 1.51 -7.32
N VAL A 60 20.26 0.85 -7.52
CA VAL A 60 19.34 0.44 -6.44
C VAL A 60 19.00 -1.04 -6.64
N ALA A 61 19.89 -1.90 -6.20
CA ALA A 61 19.70 -3.35 -6.18
C ALA A 61 19.28 -3.87 -4.80
N ASP A 62 19.45 -3.05 -3.76
CA ASP A 62 19.04 -3.36 -2.39
C ASP A 62 18.39 -2.13 -1.72
N LEU A 63 17.59 -2.39 -0.69
CA LEU A 63 16.85 -1.36 0.04
C LEU A 63 17.77 -0.33 0.73
N SER A 64 18.95 -0.77 1.21
CA SER A 64 19.95 0.11 1.83
C SER A 64 20.56 1.13 0.86
N GLU A 65 20.51 0.86 -0.45
CA GLU A 65 21.04 1.79 -1.45
C GLU A 65 20.17 3.03 -1.63
N LEU A 66 18.92 3.00 -1.15
CA LEU A 66 18.08 4.20 -1.05
C LEU A 66 18.72 5.29 -0.17
N LEU A 67 19.56 4.90 0.80
CA LEU A 67 20.33 5.84 1.65
C LEU A 67 21.29 6.70 0.84
N ARG A 68 21.79 6.18 -0.28
CA ARG A 68 22.76 6.85 -1.16
C ARG A 68 22.11 7.73 -2.22
N LEU A 69 20.81 7.60 -2.44
CA LEU A 69 20.11 8.46 -3.39
C LEU A 69 20.07 9.90 -2.86
N PRO A 70 20.39 10.91 -3.67
CA PRO A 70 20.24 12.30 -3.27
C PRO A 70 18.76 12.69 -3.25
N GLY A 71 18.35 13.50 -2.24
CA GLY A 71 17.01 14.07 -2.17
C GLY A 71 16.00 13.26 -1.37
N LEU A 72 14.73 13.61 -1.54
CA LEU A 72 13.62 13.00 -0.80
C LEU A 72 13.15 11.69 -1.43
N ILE A 73 12.51 10.85 -0.61
CA ILE A 73 11.81 9.63 -1.01
C ILE A 73 10.34 9.80 -0.61
N SER A 74 9.43 9.67 -1.56
CA SER A 74 8.01 9.76 -1.25
C SER A 74 7.40 8.41 -0.86
N ILE A 75 6.59 8.46 0.19
CA ILE A 75 5.82 7.31 0.69
C ILE A 75 4.37 7.75 0.96
N THR A 76 3.45 6.81 1.02
CA THR A 76 2.07 7.09 1.48
C THR A 76 2.02 7.04 2.99
N GLU A 77 1.42 8.05 3.60
CA GLU A 77 1.18 8.06 5.04
C GLU A 77 0.31 6.85 5.45
N GLY A 78 0.80 6.09 6.42
CA GLY A 78 0.11 4.92 6.94
C GLY A 78 0.21 3.65 6.07
N ALA A 79 0.87 3.66 4.90
CA ALA A 79 1.08 2.44 4.12
C ALA A 79 2.10 1.50 4.80
N TYR A 80 1.95 0.21 4.55
CA TYR A 80 2.87 -0.82 5.03
C TYR A 80 3.83 -1.24 3.93
N TYR A 81 5.12 -1.08 4.15
CA TYR A 81 6.19 -1.40 3.19
C TYR A 81 7.03 -2.61 3.61
N GLY A 82 6.53 -3.39 4.56
CA GLY A 82 7.17 -4.62 5.03
C GLY A 82 8.18 -4.42 6.16
N PRO A 83 8.58 -5.55 6.79
CA PRO A 83 9.43 -5.52 7.98
C PRO A 83 10.86 -5.03 7.69
N ARG A 84 11.40 -5.30 6.49
CA ARG A 84 12.74 -4.80 6.09
C ARG A 84 12.78 -3.28 6.01
N TRP A 85 11.71 -2.64 5.50
CA TRP A 85 11.58 -1.19 5.47
C TRP A 85 11.49 -0.61 6.88
N GLN A 86 10.67 -1.21 7.75
CA GLN A 86 10.56 -0.79 9.15
C GLN A 86 11.90 -0.88 9.88
N LEU A 87 12.63 -1.98 9.70
CA LEU A 87 13.96 -2.18 10.28
C LEU A 87 14.95 -1.11 9.78
N LEU A 88 14.95 -0.84 8.47
CA LEU A 88 15.81 0.19 7.88
C LEU A 88 15.54 1.57 8.50
N LEU A 89 14.28 1.95 8.66
CA LEU A 89 13.92 3.23 9.29
C LEU A 89 14.35 3.32 10.77
N GLN A 90 14.33 2.20 11.49
CA GLN A 90 14.82 2.15 12.89
C GLN A 90 16.35 2.28 12.97
N GLN A 91 17.07 1.65 12.05
CA GLN A 91 18.54 1.65 12.02
C GLN A 91 19.11 2.96 11.47
N GLU A 92 18.38 3.63 10.60
CA GLU A 92 18.83 4.82 9.86
C GLU A 92 17.89 6.03 10.09
N PRO A 93 17.96 6.68 11.25
CA PRO A 93 17.07 7.82 11.57
C PRO A 93 17.19 8.99 10.57
N ALA A 94 18.37 9.17 9.94
CA ALA A 94 18.56 10.17 8.90
C ALA A 94 17.68 9.94 7.66
N LEU A 95 17.29 8.70 7.37
CA LEU A 95 16.37 8.39 6.28
C LEU A 95 14.97 8.95 6.57
N GLN A 96 14.51 8.92 7.81
CA GLN A 96 13.21 9.46 8.20
C GLN A 96 13.08 10.95 7.86
N GLN A 97 14.17 11.73 7.98
CA GLN A 97 14.20 13.15 7.63
C GLN A 97 14.10 13.40 6.11
N ARG A 98 14.33 12.37 5.32
CA ARG A 98 14.26 12.41 3.86
C ARG A 98 12.93 11.83 3.31
N LEU A 99 11.99 11.47 4.17
CA LEU A 99 10.70 10.99 3.75
C LEU A 99 9.74 12.14 3.49
N PHE A 100 9.11 12.10 2.32
CA PHE A 100 7.97 12.93 2.00
C PHE A 100 6.69 12.09 2.12
N TYR A 101 5.88 12.40 3.11
CA TYR A 101 4.62 11.71 3.37
C TYR A 101 3.52 12.30 2.49
N ALA A 102 3.14 11.55 1.46
CA ALA A 102 2.06 11.94 0.56
C ALA A 102 0.70 11.48 1.10
N SER A 103 -0.32 12.30 0.90
CA SER A 103 -1.70 11.99 1.26
C SER A 103 -2.37 10.99 0.29
N GLY A 104 -1.75 10.74 -0.89
CA GLY A 104 -2.25 9.81 -1.90
C GLY A 104 -1.37 9.75 -3.14
N ASN A 105 -1.75 8.85 -4.05
CA ASN A 105 -0.95 8.49 -5.22
C ASN A 105 -0.73 9.67 -6.17
N GLN A 106 -1.76 10.49 -6.43
CA GLN A 106 -1.62 11.67 -7.31
C GLN A 106 -0.52 12.62 -6.84
N GLN A 107 -0.42 12.86 -5.52
CA GLN A 107 0.62 13.71 -4.96
C GLN A 107 2.00 13.08 -5.14
N LYS A 108 2.16 11.77 -4.89
CA LYS A 108 3.43 11.06 -5.13
C LYS A 108 3.87 11.16 -6.57
N LEU A 109 2.95 10.92 -7.50
CA LEU A 109 3.22 11.01 -8.94
C LEU A 109 3.64 12.41 -9.37
N ALA A 110 2.96 13.45 -8.88
CA ALA A 110 3.31 14.83 -9.14
C ALA A 110 4.72 15.17 -8.61
N MET A 111 5.06 14.69 -7.41
CA MET A 111 6.39 14.89 -6.83
C MET A 111 7.48 14.15 -7.61
N LEU A 112 7.19 12.94 -8.08
CA LEU A 112 8.11 12.18 -8.92
C LEU A 112 8.29 12.87 -10.30
N ALA A 113 7.20 13.19 -10.98
CA ALA A 113 7.21 13.82 -12.31
C ALA A 113 7.90 15.20 -12.33
N SER A 114 7.80 15.96 -11.23
CA SER A 114 8.49 17.24 -11.04
C SER A 114 9.91 17.12 -10.49
N GLU A 115 10.43 15.89 -10.35
CA GLU A 115 11.78 15.58 -9.85
C GLU A 115 12.08 16.12 -8.44
N ARG A 116 11.03 16.38 -7.65
CA ARG A 116 11.16 16.81 -6.24
C ARG A 116 11.52 15.68 -5.29
N VAL A 117 11.34 14.43 -5.74
CA VAL A 117 11.76 13.22 -5.02
C VAL A 117 12.66 12.39 -5.91
N ALA A 118 13.65 11.70 -5.32
CA ALA A 118 14.56 10.82 -6.04
C ALA A 118 13.89 9.48 -6.40
N ALA A 119 12.99 9.02 -5.53
CA ALA A 119 12.25 7.77 -5.68
C ALA A 119 10.91 7.86 -4.94
N SER A 120 10.01 6.92 -5.27
CA SER A 120 8.72 6.75 -4.60
C SER A 120 8.53 5.28 -4.25
N LEU A 121 7.99 5.00 -3.06
CA LEU A 121 7.53 3.65 -2.70
C LEU A 121 6.02 3.57 -3.00
N GLU A 122 5.64 2.56 -3.78
CA GLU A 122 4.27 2.43 -4.27
C GLU A 122 3.88 0.96 -4.49
N ASP A 123 2.58 0.69 -4.54
CA ASP A 123 2.02 -0.55 -5.05
C ASP A 123 2.41 -0.74 -6.54
N GLU A 124 2.87 -1.95 -6.88
CA GLU A 124 3.31 -2.29 -8.23
C GLU A 124 2.21 -2.08 -9.27
N ALA A 125 0.94 -2.40 -8.96
CA ALA A 125 -0.17 -2.22 -9.89
C ALA A 125 -0.37 -0.74 -10.27
N ILE A 126 -0.22 0.17 -9.29
CA ILE A 126 -0.28 1.62 -9.52
C ILE A 126 0.91 2.09 -10.35
N VAL A 127 2.10 1.55 -10.10
CA VAL A 127 3.30 1.87 -10.90
C VAL A 127 3.16 1.36 -12.33
N ASP A 128 2.61 0.17 -12.53
CA ASP A 128 2.39 -0.38 -13.87
C ASP A 128 1.44 0.49 -14.68
N GLU A 129 0.33 0.93 -14.09
CA GLU A 129 -0.58 1.88 -14.74
C GLU A 129 0.10 3.23 -15.06
N LEU A 130 0.92 3.73 -14.13
CA LEU A 130 1.70 4.95 -14.33
C LEU A 130 2.67 4.83 -15.53
N LEU A 131 3.40 3.71 -15.61
CA LEU A 131 4.42 3.49 -16.63
C LEU A 131 3.84 3.23 -18.03
N LEU A 132 2.52 3.00 -18.15
CA LEU A 132 1.82 3.00 -19.45
C LEU A 132 1.70 4.40 -20.06
N GLN A 133 1.88 5.46 -19.29
CA GLN A 133 1.91 6.83 -19.82
C GLN A 133 3.26 7.07 -20.52
N ASP A 134 3.22 7.42 -21.81
CA ASP A 134 4.39 7.51 -22.69
C ASP A 134 5.57 8.31 -22.14
N ASP A 135 5.32 9.47 -21.54
CA ASP A 135 6.39 10.30 -20.98
C ASP A 135 6.97 9.68 -19.69
N LEU A 136 6.13 9.20 -18.79
CA LEU A 136 6.55 8.63 -17.51
C LEU A 136 7.24 7.28 -17.70
N GLY A 137 6.72 6.41 -18.58
CA GLY A 137 7.34 5.11 -18.90
C GLY A 137 8.70 5.22 -19.54
N ARG A 138 9.00 6.32 -20.24
CA ARG A 138 10.35 6.59 -20.77
C ARG A 138 11.33 7.04 -19.69
N ARG A 139 10.88 7.81 -18.71
CA ARG A 139 11.73 8.45 -17.69
C ARG A 139 11.91 7.59 -16.43
N TYR A 140 10.90 6.82 -16.06
CA TYR A 140 10.84 6.08 -14.80
C TYR A 140 10.78 4.58 -15.02
N VAL A 141 11.15 3.82 -13.98
CA VAL A 141 11.19 2.36 -13.98
C VAL A 141 11.04 1.83 -12.56
N LYS A 142 10.53 0.62 -12.43
CA LYS A 142 10.60 -0.12 -11.15
C LYS A 142 12.06 -0.49 -10.90
N LEU A 143 12.59 -0.05 -9.76
CA LEU A 143 13.98 -0.25 -9.36
C LEU A 143 14.14 -1.54 -8.53
N LEU A 144 13.24 -1.75 -7.58
CA LEU A 144 13.34 -2.82 -6.60
C LEU A 144 11.96 -3.21 -6.09
N VAL A 145 11.69 -4.51 -5.94
CA VAL A 145 10.57 -5.02 -5.13
C VAL A 145 11.04 -5.09 -3.68
N ILE A 146 10.35 -4.43 -2.76
CA ILE A 146 10.75 -4.32 -1.35
C ILE A 146 9.95 -5.23 -0.43
N HIS A 147 8.70 -5.50 -0.78
CA HIS A 147 7.81 -6.34 0.00
C HIS A 147 6.68 -6.91 -0.86
N GLU A 148 6.22 -8.10 -0.46
CA GLU A 148 5.06 -8.76 -1.03
C GLU A 148 4.24 -9.36 0.11
N ASN A 149 2.94 -9.05 0.17
CA ASN A 149 2.07 -9.53 1.23
C ASN A 149 0.60 -9.62 0.80
N PRO A 150 -0.17 -10.51 1.43
CA PRO A 150 -1.61 -10.54 1.24
C PRO A 150 -2.25 -9.28 1.86
N VAL A 151 -3.29 -8.76 1.19
CA VAL A 151 -4.12 -7.68 1.69
C VAL A 151 -5.58 -8.09 1.81
N TYR A 152 -6.27 -7.46 2.74
CA TYR A 152 -7.55 -7.89 3.28
C TYR A 152 -8.59 -6.78 3.27
N PHE A 153 -9.84 -7.14 3.44
CA PHE A 153 -10.87 -6.26 3.94
C PHE A 153 -10.70 -6.15 5.46
N ALA A 154 -10.41 -4.96 5.94
CA ALA A 154 -10.25 -4.70 7.37
C ALA A 154 -11.53 -4.07 7.92
N PHE A 155 -12.14 -4.68 8.92
CA PHE A 155 -13.38 -4.24 9.56
C PHE A 155 -13.10 -3.73 10.97
N SER A 156 -13.56 -2.54 11.28
CA SER A 156 -13.39 -1.96 12.61
C SER A 156 -14.09 -2.81 13.69
N ARG A 157 -13.35 -3.21 14.73
CA ARG A 157 -13.91 -3.91 15.89
C ARG A 157 -14.90 -3.06 16.70
N ARG A 158 -14.89 -1.72 16.52
CA ARG A 158 -15.84 -0.81 17.16
C ARG A 158 -17.13 -0.64 16.35
N ALA A 159 -17.11 -0.85 15.05
CA ALA A 159 -18.24 -0.67 14.16
C ALA A 159 -18.92 -2.00 13.77
N VAL A 160 -18.20 -3.12 13.86
CA VAL A 160 -18.66 -4.45 13.43
C VAL A 160 -18.60 -5.41 14.60
N SER A 161 -19.72 -6.09 14.89
CA SER A 161 -19.75 -7.11 15.94
C SER A 161 -19.00 -8.37 15.54
N GLU A 162 -18.59 -9.16 16.51
CA GLU A 162 -17.92 -10.43 16.26
C GLU A 162 -18.80 -11.41 15.46
N GLU A 163 -20.10 -11.44 15.73
CA GLU A 163 -21.05 -12.29 14.99
C GLU A 163 -21.10 -11.89 13.51
N LEU A 164 -21.13 -10.59 13.21
CA LEU A 164 -21.10 -10.12 11.82
C LEU A 164 -19.76 -10.46 11.15
N TYR A 165 -18.65 -10.32 11.86
CA TYR A 165 -17.34 -10.74 11.36
C TYR A 165 -17.30 -12.23 11.01
N GLN A 166 -17.82 -13.12 11.90
CA GLN A 166 -17.88 -14.55 11.64
C GLN A 166 -18.73 -14.87 10.39
N LEU A 167 -19.83 -14.15 10.21
CA LEU A 167 -20.69 -14.29 9.02
C LEU A 167 -19.95 -13.84 7.74
N LEU A 168 -19.22 -12.74 7.79
CA LEU A 168 -18.40 -12.25 6.66
C LEU A 168 -17.30 -13.24 6.30
N GLN A 169 -16.60 -13.78 7.28
CA GLN A 169 -15.60 -14.86 7.10
C GLN A 169 -16.22 -16.09 6.43
N TYR A 170 -17.36 -16.54 6.93
CA TYR A 170 -18.05 -17.70 6.37
C TYR A 170 -18.41 -17.47 4.89
N HIS A 171 -19.02 -16.33 4.55
CA HIS A 171 -19.39 -16.03 3.17
C HIS A 171 -18.17 -15.85 2.26
N TRP A 172 -17.09 -15.23 2.76
CA TRP A 172 -15.84 -15.15 2.02
C TRP A 172 -15.29 -16.53 1.62
N LEU A 173 -15.29 -17.49 2.57
CA LEU A 173 -14.86 -18.86 2.31
C LEU A 173 -15.77 -19.57 1.29
N GLN A 174 -17.09 -19.34 1.35
CA GLN A 174 -18.03 -19.89 0.37
C GLN A 174 -17.77 -19.31 -1.04
N MET A 175 -17.52 -18.03 -1.17
CA MET A 175 -17.18 -17.39 -2.45
C MET A 175 -15.85 -17.91 -3.02
N LEU A 176 -14.84 -18.16 -2.17
CA LEU A 176 -13.59 -18.80 -2.60
C LEU A 176 -13.83 -20.22 -3.12
N GLN A 177 -14.57 -21.04 -2.37
CA GLN A 177 -14.86 -22.43 -2.74
C GLN A 177 -15.69 -22.54 -4.03
N SER A 178 -16.62 -21.62 -4.25
CA SER A 178 -17.46 -21.60 -5.46
C SER A 178 -16.76 -21.03 -6.69
N GLY A 179 -15.54 -20.47 -6.55
CA GLY A 179 -14.81 -19.76 -7.61
C GLY A 179 -15.39 -18.39 -7.96
N GLU A 180 -16.30 -17.88 -7.15
CA GLU A 180 -16.94 -16.57 -7.40
C GLU A 180 -15.94 -15.41 -7.29
N VAL A 181 -15.02 -15.47 -6.32
CA VAL A 181 -13.95 -14.47 -6.16
C VAL A 181 -13.09 -14.39 -7.43
N GLU A 182 -12.74 -15.53 -8.02
CA GLU A 182 -11.93 -15.56 -9.24
C GLU A 182 -12.70 -15.01 -10.44
N ARG A 183 -14.00 -15.34 -10.57
CA ARG A 183 -14.86 -14.76 -11.61
C ARG A 183 -14.98 -13.24 -11.51
N ILE A 184 -15.07 -12.70 -10.28
CA ILE A 184 -15.12 -11.24 -10.05
C ILE A 184 -13.82 -10.58 -10.46
N ARG A 185 -12.66 -11.19 -10.15
CA ARG A 185 -11.34 -10.67 -10.53
C ARG A 185 -11.14 -10.62 -12.04
N GLN A 186 -11.62 -11.64 -12.75
CA GLN A 186 -11.50 -11.72 -14.23
C GLN A 186 -12.43 -10.76 -14.96
N ALA A 187 -13.44 -10.24 -14.28
CA ALA A 187 -14.42 -9.29 -14.85
C ALA A 187 -14.01 -7.81 -14.71
N GLN A 188 -12.90 -7.52 -14.07
CA GLN A 188 -12.33 -6.17 -13.88
C GLN A 188 -11.24 -5.90 -14.92
#